data_bc0cc85949c2e41225c624e17e186e51
#
_entry.id   bc0cc85949c2e41225c624e17e186e51
#
_cell.length_a   1.000
_cell.length_b   1.000
_cell.length_c   1.000
_cell.angle_alpha   90.00
_cell.angle_beta   90.00
_cell.angle_gamma   90.00
#
_symmetry.space_group_name_H-M   'P 1'
#
loop_
_entity.id
_entity.type
_entity.pdbx_description
1 polymer ?
#
loop_
_entity_poly.entity_id
_entity_poly.type
_entity_poly.pdbx_seq_one_letter_code
_entity_poly.pdbx_strand_id
1 'polypeptide(L)'
;MDALPPLDVVLLSHNHYDHLDDRTVRALTARHPEAMWATPLGLAAFVRARGARRVTELDWWQTTTVGSLTLTCAPAQHFSARGLGDRNRTLWCSWSVSISGRAVYFGGDTAYHTDFTQIGARCGPFDLTLLPIGAYEPRWFMRSVHMNAEEAVQAHLDLTSPALAHRTPMLPIHWGTFRLTDEPLDEPPARARAAWKAAGLSADALWLLGHGETRRVPFER
;
A
#
# COMPACT_ATOMS: atom_id res chain seq x y z
N MET A 1 -9.53 -9.29 -14.74
CA MET A 1 -10.50 -9.64 -13.67
C MET A 1 -10.71 -11.14 -13.57
N ASP A 2 -10.79 -11.87 -14.70
CA ASP A 2 -11.12 -13.31 -14.70
C ASP A 2 -10.06 -14.21 -14.08
N ALA A 3 -8.83 -13.76 -13.99
CA ALA A 3 -7.72 -14.46 -13.35
C ALA A 3 -7.65 -14.28 -11.82
N LEU A 4 -8.48 -13.41 -11.22
CA LEU A 4 -8.49 -13.23 -9.78
C LEU A 4 -9.15 -14.42 -9.07
N PRO A 5 -8.56 -14.93 -7.97
CA PRO A 5 -9.23 -15.89 -7.11
C PRO A 5 -10.45 -15.26 -6.41
N PRO A 6 -11.28 -16.03 -5.70
CA PRO A 6 -12.28 -15.46 -4.80
C PRO A 6 -11.63 -14.49 -3.81
N LEU A 7 -12.26 -13.33 -3.62
CA LEU A 7 -11.75 -12.29 -2.72
C LEU A 7 -12.59 -12.25 -1.44
N ASP A 8 -11.91 -12.29 -0.28
CA ASP A 8 -12.53 -12.11 1.03
C ASP A 8 -12.55 -10.62 1.44
N VAL A 9 -11.50 -9.87 1.04
CA VAL A 9 -11.31 -8.47 1.42
C VAL A 9 -10.77 -7.65 0.25
N VAL A 10 -11.25 -6.42 0.13
CA VAL A 10 -10.70 -5.37 -0.72
C VAL A 10 -10.29 -4.20 0.17
N LEU A 11 -9.03 -3.80 0.11
CA LEU A 11 -8.48 -2.67 0.84
C LEU A 11 -8.37 -1.46 -0.08
N LEU A 12 -8.88 -0.31 0.36
CA LEU A 12 -8.67 0.97 -0.32
C LEU A 12 -7.73 1.84 0.51
N SER A 13 -6.71 2.42 -0.13
CA SER A 13 -5.82 3.37 0.53
C SER A 13 -6.40 4.79 0.51
N HIS A 14 -6.93 5.25 -0.63
CA HIS A 14 -7.49 6.58 -0.83
C HIS A 14 -8.33 6.67 -2.10
N ASN A 15 -8.77 7.88 -2.48
CA ASN A 15 -9.77 8.07 -3.53
C ASN A 15 -9.24 8.53 -4.89
N HIS A 16 -7.93 8.65 -5.12
CA HIS A 16 -7.40 9.02 -6.44
C HIS A 16 -7.85 8.05 -7.53
N TYR A 17 -7.91 8.52 -8.78
CA TYR A 17 -8.48 7.74 -9.89
C TYR A 17 -7.72 6.48 -10.24
N ASP A 18 -6.41 6.45 -10.03
CA ASP A 18 -5.53 5.32 -10.24
C ASP A 18 -5.58 4.27 -9.12
N HIS A 19 -6.19 4.60 -7.97
CA HIS A 19 -6.41 3.69 -6.83
C HIS A 19 -7.88 3.30 -6.64
N LEU A 20 -8.81 4.15 -7.07
CA LEU A 20 -10.25 3.93 -6.93
C LEU A 20 -10.96 4.14 -8.28
N ASP A 21 -10.76 3.18 -9.19
CA ASP A 21 -11.42 3.18 -10.50
C ASP A 21 -12.86 2.68 -10.42
N ASP A 22 -13.80 3.47 -10.98
CA ASP A 22 -15.23 3.18 -10.95
C ASP A 22 -15.59 1.84 -11.60
N ARG A 23 -14.97 1.53 -12.75
CA ARG A 23 -15.22 0.29 -13.49
C ARG A 23 -14.72 -0.93 -12.72
N THR A 24 -13.54 -0.81 -12.14
CA THR A 24 -12.92 -1.86 -11.30
C THR A 24 -13.78 -2.15 -10.07
N VAL A 25 -14.25 -1.10 -9.37
CA VAL A 25 -15.14 -1.29 -8.21
C VAL A 25 -16.41 -2.04 -8.60
N ARG A 26 -17.10 -1.62 -9.68
CA ARG A 26 -18.31 -2.30 -10.17
C ARG A 26 -18.05 -3.75 -10.55
N ALA A 27 -16.93 -4.03 -11.23
CA ALA A 27 -16.60 -5.39 -11.64
C ALA A 27 -16.28 -6.28 -10.44
N LEU A 28 -15.54 -5.77 -9.44
CA LEU A 28 -15.23 -6.51 -8.21
C LEU A 28 -16.48 -6.76 -7.36
N THR A 29 -17.36 -5.77 -7.19
CA THR A 29 -18.61 -5.94 -6.42
C THR A 29 -19.56 -6.92 -7.06
N ALA A 30 -19.65 -6.95 -8.39
CA ALA A 30 -20.46 -7.90 -9.12
C ALA A 30 -19.92 -9.34 -9.00
N ARG A 31 -18.59 -9.50 -9.09
CA ARG A 31 -17.95 -10.82 -9.07
C ARG A 31 -17.76 -11.38 -7.66
N HIS A 32 -17.50 -10.52 -6.68
CA HIS A 32 -17.21 -10.86 -5.29
C HIS A 32 -18.18 -10.12 -4.33
N PRO A 33 -19.50 -10.39 -4.39
CA PRO A 33 -20.51 -9.62 -3.66
C PRO A 33 -20.40 -9.74 -2.14
N GLU A 34 -19.72 -10.80 -1.65
CA GLU A 34 -19.52 -11.04 -0.22
C GLU A 34 -18.16 -10.52 0.30
N ALA A 35 -17.31 -10.02 -0.59
CA ALA A 35 -16.04 -9.43 -0.16
C ALA A 35 -16.28 -8.21 0.74
N MET A 36 -15.52 -8.15 1.85
CA MET A 36 -15.50 -6.99 2.73
C MET A 36 -14.66 -5.87 2.11
N TRP A 37 -15.21 -4.69 2.01
CA TRP A 37 -14.47 -3.49 1.62
C TRP A 37 -14.03 -2.75 2.88
N ALA A 38 -12.73 -2.71 3.16
CA ALA A 38 -12.15 -1.89 4.20
C ALA A 38 -11.63 -0.59 3.57
N THR A 39 -12.12 0.53 4.06
CA THR A 39 -11.86 1.85 3.49
C THR A 39 -11.49 2.85 4.57
N PRO A 40 -10.67 3.88 4.28
CA PRO A 40 -10.58 5.03 5.15
C PRO A 40 -11.88 5.84 5.16
N LEU A 41 -12.04 6.71 6.15
CA LEU A 41 -13.23 7.53 6.35
C LEU A 41 -13.66 8.30 5.09
N GLY A 42 -14.98 8.32 4.83
CA GLY A 42 -15.61 9.07 3.75
C GLY A 42 -15.74 8.30 2.42
N LEU A 43 -15.24 7.05 2.30
CA LEU A 43 -15.29 6.28 1.06
C LEU A 43 -16.40 5.21 1.00
N ALA A 44 -17.06 4.87 2.11
CA ALA A 44 -18.09 3.84 2.13
C ALA A 44 -19.26 4.16 1.20
N ALA A 45 -19.71 5.41 1.16
CA ALA A 45 -20.80 5.81 0.27
C ALA A 45 -20.45 5.57 -1.21
N PHE A 46 -19.20 5.84 -1.61
CA PHE A 46 -18.72 5.63 -2.97
C PHE A 46 -18.79 4.17 -3.38
N VAL A 47 -18.27 3.26 -2.56
CA VAL A 47 -18.23 1.82 -2.89
C VAL A 47 -19.59 1.17 -2.76
N ARG A 48 -20.43 1.58 -1.77
CA ARG A 48 -21.82 1.10 -1.64
C ARG A 48 -22.68 1.46 -2.84
N ALA A 49 -22.56 2.68 -3.36
CA ALA A 49 -23.27 3.10 -4.56
C ALA A 49 -22.88 2.29 -5.81
N ARG A 50 -21.81 1.50 -5.75
CA ARG A 50 -21.30 0.63 -6.81
C ARG A 50 -21.50 -0.85 -6.54
N GLY A 51 -22.29 -1.19 -5.52
CA GLY A 51 -22.74 -2.55 -5.23
C GLY A 51 -22.01 -3.24 -4.08
N ALA A 52 -21.07 -2.59 -3.39
CA ALA A 52 -20.41 -3.17 -2.22
C ALA A 52 -21.44 -3.34 -1.07
N ARG A 53 -21.64 -4.59 -0.63
CA ARG A 53 -22.61 -4.95 0.42
C ARG A 53 -22.04 -4.84 1.82
N ARG A 54 -20.77 -5.24 1.97
CA ARG A 54 -20.04 -5.26 3.24
C ARG A 54 -18.94 -4.23 3.20
N VAL A 55 -19.10 -3.14 3.94
CA VAL A 55 -18.15 -2.01 3.96
C VAL A 55 -17.93 -1.56 5.38
N THR A 56 -16.66 -1.46 5.77
CA THR A 56 -16.22 -0.87 7.03
C THR A 56 -15.32 0.32 6.74
N GLU A 57 -15.65 1.48 7.33
CA GLU A 57 -14.78 2.66 7.32
C GLU A 57 -13.99 2.71 8.61
N LEU A 58 -12.71 3.07 8.49
CA LEU A 58 -11.80 3.18 9.62
C LEU A 58 -11.05 4.52 9.57
N ASP A 59 -10.85 5.08 10.76
CA ASP A 59 -9.87 6.15 10.99
C ASP A 59 -8.49 5.55 11.25
N TRP A 60 -7.45 6.38 11.22
CA TRP A 60 -6.10 5.94 11.58
C TRP A 60 -6.06 5.28 12.95
N TRP A 61 -5.33 4.19 13.04
CA TRP A 61 -5.16 3.32 14.22
C TRP A 61 -6.41 2.51 14.61
N GLN A 62 -7.52 2.66 13.91
CA GLN A 62 -8.65 1.77 14.10
C GLN A 62 -8.42 0.42 13.41
N THR A 63 -9.00 -0.61 14.00
CA THR A 63 -8.90 -1.99 13.54
C THR A 63 -10.27 -2.61 13.28
N THR A 64 -10.32 -3.57 12.38
CA THR A 64 -11.47 -4.46 12.18
C THR A 64 -10.99 -5.88 11.92
N THR A 65 -11.88 -6.85 12.06
CA THR A 65 -11.60 -8.26 11.77
C THR A 65 -12.51 -8.80 10.69
N VAL A 66 -11.95 -9.65 9.82
CA VAL A 66 -12.70 -10.40 8.80
C VAL A 66 -12.26 -11.86 8.88
N GLY A 67 -13.11 -12.70 9.48
CA GLY A 67 -12.68 -14.04 9.86
C GLY A 67 -11.49 -13.99 10.83
N SER A 68 -10.38 -14.62 10.45
CA SER A 68 -9.13 -14.61 11.20
C SER A 68 -8.18 -13.46 10.85
N LEU A 69 -8.51 -12.65 9.83
CA LEU A 69 -7.72 -11.47 9.46
C LEU A 69 -7.99 -10.31 10.43
N THR A 70 -6.94 -9.64 10.85
CA THR A 70 -7.02 -8.33 11.50
C THR A 70 -6.49 -7.28 10.54
N LEU A 71 -7.28 -6.23 10.32
CA LEU A 71 -6.96 -5.11 9.44
C LEU A 71 -6.80 -3.86 10.29
N THR A 72 -5.66 -3.20 10.22
CA THR A 72 -5.41 -1.93 10.90
C THR A 72 -5.23 -0.84 9.85
N CYS A 73 -6.06 0.20 9.92
CA CYS A 73 -5.90 1.42 9.14
C CYS A 73 -4.75 2.22 9.78
N ALA A 74 -3.63 2.35 9.08
CA ALA A 74 -2.46 3.04 9.60
C ALA A 74 -2.26 4.40 8.91
N PRO A 75 -1.60 5.37 9.57
CA PRO A 75 -1.31 6.66 8.97
C PRO A 75 -0.53 6.57 7.65
N ALA A 76 -0.76 7.53 6.79
CA ALA A 76 0.03 7.80 5.59
C ALA A 76 0.13 9.30 5.37
N GLN A 77 1.18 9.77 4.71
CA GLN A 77 1.34 11.17 4.37
C GLN A 77 1.03 11.39 2.89
N HIS A 78 -0.25 11.66 2.62
CA HIS A 78 -0.74 11.86 1.26
C HIS A 78 -1.89 12.89 1.26
N PHE A 79 -2.80 12.79 0.32
CA PHE A 79 -4.02 13.58 0.25
C PHE A 79 -5.11 12.81 -0.51
N SER A 80 -6.32 13.34 -0.50
CA SER A 80 -7.42 12.82 -1.29
C SER A 80 -8.03 13.92 -2.17
N ALA A 81 -8.42 13.57 -3.39
CA ALA A 81 -9.18 14.43 -4.30
C ALA A 81 -9.67 13.63 -5.51
N ARG A 82 -10.86 13.95 -6.03
CA ARG A 82 -11.39 13.48 -7.32
C ARG A 82 -11.95 14.62 -8.17
N GLY A 83 -12.11 15.80 -7.61
CA GLY A 83 -12.67 16.97 -8.27
C GLY A 83 -12.09 18.26 -7.72
N LEU A 84 -12.56 19.38 -8.23
CA LEU A 84 -12.04 20.72 -7.87
C LEU A 84 -12.37 21.15 -6.44
N GLY A 85 -13.37 20.55 -5.80
CA GLY A 85 -13.89 21.01 -4.51
C GLY A 85 -13.87 19.96 -3.38
N ASP A 86 -13.21 18.82 -3.57
CA ASP A 86 -13.26 17.70 -2.62
C ASP A 86 -11.91 17.32 -2.01
N ARG A 87 -10.87 18.16 -2.19
CA ARG A 87 -9.56 17.91 -1.60
C ARG A 87 -9.66 17.70 -0.09
N ASN A 88 -9.09 16.57 0.37
CA ASN A 88 -9.04 16.15 1.77
C ASN A 88 -10.42 15.99 2.45
N ARG A 89 -11.49 15.75 1.68
CA ARG A 89 -12.81 15.44 2.23
C ARG A 89 -12.99 13.95 2.59
N THR A 90 -12.12 13.10 2.11
CA THR A 90 -12.01 11.71 2.54
C THR A 90 -10.64 11.47 3.14
N LEU A 91 -10.52 10.51 4.02
CA LEU A 91 -9.23 10.13 4.58
C LEU A 91 -8.43 9.31 3.56
N TRP A 92 -7.12 9.18 3.80
CA TRP A 92 -6.17 8.29 3.13
C TRP A 92 -5.39 7.50 4.17
N CYS A 93 -4.90 6.33 3.82
CA CYS A 93 -4.24 5.45 4.78
C CYS A 93 -3.31 4.45 4.12
N SER A 94 -2.48 3.84 4.92
CA SER A 94 -1.83 2.57 4.69
C SER A 94 -2.54 1.45 5.46
N TRP A 95 -2.22 0.18 5.20
CA TRP A 95 -2.84 -0.96 5.84
C TRP A 95 -1.82 -1.92 6.44
N SER A 96 -2.05 -2.33 7.67
CA SER A 96 -1.46 -3.55 8.21
C SER A 96 -2.50 -4.66 8.17
N VAL A 97 -2.12 -5.80 7.59
CA VAL A 97 -2.95 -7.00 7.48
C VAL A 97 -2.26 -8.11 8.22
N SER A 98 -2.90 -8.65 9.25
CA SER A 98 -2.31 -9.76 10.04
C SER A 98 -3.25 -10.95 10.16
N ILE A 99 -2.67 -12.15 10.17
CA ILE A 99 -3.36 -13.42 10.35
C ILE A 99 -2.40 -14.45 10.98
N SER A 100 -2.82 -15.12 12.04
CA SER A 100 -2.08 -16.24 12.65
C SER A 100 -0.60 -15.92 12.91
N GLY A 101 -0.31 -14.73 13.44
CA GLY A 101 1.05 -14.28 13.76
C GLY A 101 1.90 -13.85 12.55
N ARG A 102 1.30 -13.73 11.37
CA ARG A 102 1.91 -13.17 10.16
C ARG A 102 1.36 -11.79 9.89
N ALA A 103 2.17 -10.91 9.34
CA ALA A 103 1.72 -9.56 9.01
C ALA A 103 2.32 -9.04 7.70
N VAL A 104 1.51 -8.31 6.95
CA VAL A 104 1.90 -7.62 5.71
C VAL A 104 1.57 -6.14 5.84
N TYR A 105 2.49 -5.29 5.44
CA TYR A 105 2.25 -3.86 5.34
C TYR A 105 2.02 -3.45 3.88
N PHE A 106 0.94 -2.71 3.63
CA PHE A 106 0.63 -2.10 2.35
C PHE A 106 0.61 -0.58 2.50
N GLY A 107 1.59 0.10 1.90
CA GLY A 107 1.78 1.55 2.04
C GLY A 107 0.71 2.40 1.37
N GLY A 108 0.07 1.90 0.28
CA GLY A 108 -0.69 2.78 -0.60
C GLY A 108 0.20 3.88 -1.15
N ASP A 109 -0.34 5.09 -1.34
CA ASP A 109 0.45 6.28 -1.65
C ASP A 109 0.79 7.05 -0.40
N THR A 110 2.07 7.38 -0.26
CA THR A 110 2.56 8.13 0.89
C THR A 110 3.91 8.77 0.60
N ALA A 111 4.15 9.95 1.17
CA ALA A 111 5.50 10.46 1.38
C ALA A 111 6.17 9.71 2.53
N TYR A 112 7.48 9.88 2.68
CA TYR A 112 8.20 9.44 3.87
C TYR A 112 7.79 10.29 5.08
N HIS A 113 7.47 9.60 6.19
CA HIS A 113 7.11 10.22 7.47
C HIS A 113 7.59 9.38 8.66
N THR A 114 7.72 9.99 9.83
CA THR A 114 8.30 9.34 11.01
C THR A 114 7.40 8.27 11.66
N ASP A 115 6.12 8.22 11.30
CA ASP A 115 5.19 7.23 11.85
C ASP A 115 5.49 5.79 11.40
N PHE A 116 6.33 5.58 10.38
CA PHE A 116 6.75 4.22 9.97
C PHE A 116 7.34 3.43 11.13
N THR A 117 8.17 4.06 11.98
CA THR A 117 8.71 3.42 13.18
C THR A 117 7.59 3.02 14.16
N GLN A 118 6.59 3.88 14.33
CA GLN A 118 5.45 3.58 15.22
C GLN A 118 4.55 2.48 14.63
N ILE A 119 4.35 2.48 13.31
CA ILE A 119 3.61 1.43 12.61
C ILE A 119 4.33 0.08 12.78
N GLY A 120 5.64 0.05 12.58
CA GLY A 120 6.46 -1.14 12.81
C GLY A 120 6.34 -1.68 14.25
N ALA A 121 6.40 -0.79 15.24
CA ALA A 121 6.29 -1.15 16.64
C ALA A 121 4.90 -1.66 17.06
N ARG A 122 3.82 -1.09 16.48
CA ARG A 122 2.44 -1.44 16.85
C ARG A 122 1.86 -2.63 16.07
N CYS A 123 2.22 -2.74 14.80
CA CYS A 123 1.58 -3.68 13.86
C CYS A 123 2.53 -4.78 13.37
N GLY A 124 3.84 -4.61 13.57
CA GLY A 124 4.85 -5.61 13.20
C GLY A 124 4.99 -6.74 14.23
N PRO A 125 5.93 -7.65 14.01
CA PRO A 125 6.88 -7.65 12.88
C PRO A 125 6.20 -8.04 11.57
N PHE A 126 6.59 -7.37 10.48
CA PHE A 126 6.07 -7.67 9.15
C PHE A 126 6.86 -8.78 8.46
N ASP A 127 6.16 -9.64 7.72
CA ASP A 127 6.73 -10.67 6.84
C ASP A 127 6.91 -10.15 5.40
N LEU A 128 6.27 -9.04 5.05
CA LEU A 128 6.37 -8.37 3.75
C LEU A 128 5.98 -6.89 3.89
N THR A 129 6.70 -6.00 3.22
CA THR A 129 6.30 -4.60 3.07
C THR A 129 6.08 -4.27 1.59
N LEU A 130 4.95 -3.63 1.26
CA LEU A 130 4.65 -3.10 -0.07
C LEU A 130 4.75 -1.58 0.00
N LEU A 131 5.74 -0.98 -0.67
CA LEU A 131 6.05 0.43 -0.57
C LEU A 131 6.12 1.11 -1.94
N PRO A 132 5.51 2.30 -2.11
CA PRO A 132 5.54 3.03 -3.38
C PRO A 132 6.95 3.56 -3.65
N ILE A 133 7.38 3.48 -4.92
CA ILE A 133 8.69 3.97 -5.37
C ILE A 133 8.61 4.90 -6.57
N GLY A 134 7.41 5.23 -7.06
CA GLY A 134 7.17 6.09 -8.23
C GLY A 134 6.42 7.37 -7.87
N ALA A 135 6.23 8.21 -8.88
CA ALA A 135 5.55 9.51 -8.79
C ALA A 135 6.29 10.52 -7.87
N TYR A 136 7.63 10.64 -7.99
CA TYR A 136 8.42 11.43 -7.07
C TYR A 136 9.03 12.71 -7.67
N GLU A 137 9.04 12.92 -8.98
CA GLU A 137 9.59 14.13 -9.59
C GLU A 137 8.48 15.10 -10.06
N PRO A 138 8.73 16.43 -9.97
CA PRO A 138 9.91 17.07 -9.36
C PRO A 138 9.85 17.02 -7.82
N ARG A 139 10.98 16.71 -7.18
CA ARG A 139 11.07 16.50 -5.71
C ARG A 139 10.59 17.67 -4.88
N TRP A 140 10.82 18.91 -5.31
CA TRP A 140 10.39 20.10 -4.56
C TRP A 140 8.87 20.16 -4.38
N PHE A 141 8.09 19.54 -5.28
CA PHE A 141 6.63 19.47 -5.24
C PHE A 141 6.14 18.13 -4.68
N MET A 142 6.71 17.00 -5.17
CA MET A 142 6.21 15.65 -4.86
C MET A 142 6.62 15.14 -3.49
N ARG A 143 7.72 15.64 -2.90
CA ARG A 143 8.26 15.15 -1.63
C ARG A 143 7.27 15.15 -0.47
N SER A 144 6.29 16.03 -0.48
CA SER A 144 5.29 16.13 0.58
C SER A 144 4.18 15.07 0.50
N VAL A 145 4.09 14.36 -0.63
CA VAL A 145 2.97 13.43 -0.94
C VAL A 145 3.42 12.08 -1.47
N HIS A 146 4.64 11.97 -2.01
CA HIS A 146 5.23 10.71 -2.49
C HIS A 146 6.67 10.57 -2.04
N MET A 147 7.06 9.37 -1.63
CA MET A 147 8.45 9.02 -1.40
C MET A 147 9.13 8.64 -2.72
N ASN A 148 10.45 8.84 -2.79
CA ASN A 148 11.28 8.25 -3.83
C ASN A 148 11.76 6.85 -3.41
N ALA A 149 12.53 6.19 -4.27
CA ALA A 149 13.01 4.84 -4.00
C ALA A 149 13.92 4.75 -2.77
N GLU A 150 14.74 5.76 -2.51
CA GLU A 150 15.64 5.83 -1.34
C GLU A 150 14.84 5.98 -0.05
N GLU A 151 13.83 6.84 -0.06
CA GLU A 151 12.93 7.02 1.08
C GLU A 151 12.06 5.77 1.33
N ALA A 152 11.70 5.03 0.29
CA ALA A 152 11.00 3.75 0.44
C ALA A 152 11.87 2.68 1.12
N VAL A 153 13.17 2.63 0.80
CA VAL A 153 14.11 1.75 1.51
C VAL A 153 14.26 2.18 2.97
N GLN A 154 14.32 3.49 3.26
CA GLN A 154 14.34 3.97 4.65
C GLN A 154 13.04 3.62 5.39
N ALA A 155 11.86 3.79 4.75
CA ALA A 155 10.58 3.40 5.33
C ALA A 155 10.52 1.89 5.64
N HIS A 156 11.10 1.05 4.77
CA HIS A 156 11.25 -0.38 5.03
C HIS A 156 12.07 -0.66 6.30
N LEU A 157 13.21 0.04 6.48
CA LEU A 157 14.05 -0.10 7.66
C LEU A 157 13.32 0.34 8.94
N ASP A 158 12.51 1.41 8.86
CA ASP A 158 11.75 1.94 9.99
C ASP A 158 10.56 1.05 10.38
N LEU A 159 9.94 0.39 9.39
CA LEU A 159 8.85 -0.58 9.60
C LEU A 159 9.34 -1.91 10.17
N THR A 160 10.61 -2.24 9.93
CA THR A 160 11.20 -3.50 10.36
C THR A 160 12.29 -3.24 11.42
N SER A 161 12.52 -4.17 12.31
CA SER A 161 13.70 -4.05 13.17
C SER A 161 14.98 -4.31 12.36
N PRO A 162 16.15 -3.75 12.76
CA PRO A 162 17.43 -4.00 12.07
C PRO A 162 17.74 -5.49 11.89
N ALA A 163 17.36 -6.33 12.86
CA ALA A 163 17.56 -7.77 12.80
C ALA A 163 16.68 -8.46 11.75
N LEU A 164 15.53 -7.89 11.40
CA LEU A 164 14.56 -8.45 10.46
C LEU A 164 14.66 -7.84 9.07
N ALA A 165 15.13 -6.61 8.93
CA ALA A 165 15.19 -5.88 7.65
C ALA A 165 15.90 -6.66 6.54
N HIS A 166 16.97 -7.42 6.89
CA HIS A 166 17.70 -8.25 5.92
C HIS A 166 16.91 -9.46 5.42
N ARG A 167 15.87 -9.89 6.12
CA ARG A 167 15.08 -11.11 5.82
C ARG A 167 13.67 -10.79 5.37
N THR A 168 13.11 -9.64 5.82
CA THR A 168 11.78 -9.20 5.40
C THR A 168 11.83 -8.72 3.96
N PRO A 169 11.10 -9.31 3.03
CA PRO A 169 11.04 -8.80 1.67
C PRO A 169 10.38 -7.42 1.61
N MET A 170 10.90 -6.56 0.72
CA MET A 170 10.20 -5.37 0.23
C MET A 170 9.71 -5.61 -1.19
N LEU A 171 8.43 -5.41 -1.44
CA LEU A 171 7.81 -5.38 -2.76
C LEU A 171 7.54 -3.92 -3.16
N PRO A 172 8.38 -3.32 -4.01
CA PRO A 172 8.12 -2.01 -4.57
C PRO A 172 6.85 -1.99 -5.42
N ILE A 173 5.98 -1.02 -5.15
CA ILE A 173 4.72 -0.78 -5.84
C ILE A 173 4.67 0.63 -6.44
N HIS A 174 3.58 0.98 -7.12
CA HIS A 174 3.31 2.30 -7.66
C HIS A 174 4.39 2.81 -8.65
N TRP A 175 4.81 1.94 -9.59
CA TRP A 175 5.76 2.27 -10.64
C TRP A 175 5.44 1.51 -11.96
N GLY A 176 5.93 2.02 -13.08
CA GLY A 176 5.93 1.30 -14.35
C GLY A 176 4.56 1.20 -15.08
N THR A 177 3.46 1.74 -14.52
CA THR A 177 2.12 1.65 -15.11
C THR A 177 1.66 2.96 -15.73
N PHE A 178 1.61 4.02 -14.93
CA PHE A 178 1.16 5.35 -15.35
C PHE A 178 2.31 6.36 -15.27
N ARG A 179 2.42 7.20 -16.29
CA ARG A 179 3.33 8.35 -16.23
C ARG A 179 2.61 9.51 -15.56
N LEU A 180 2.73 9.58 -14.23
CA LEU A 180 2.07 10.59 -13.39
C LEU A 180 2.93 11.83 -13.16
N THR A 181 4.25 11.70 -13.30
CA THR A 181 5.27 12.67 -12.92
C THR A 181 6.43 12.68 -13.93
N ASP A 182 7.50 13.41 -13.65
CA ASP A 182 8.56 13.72 -14.62
C ASP A 182 9.64 12.63 -14.73
N GLU A 183 9.77 11.74 -13.73
CA GLU A 183 10.75 10.65 -13.81
C GLU A 183 10.42 9.65 -14.93
N PRO A 184 11.45 9.03 -15.55
CA PRO A 184 11.27 7.91 -16.47
C PRO A 184 10.59 6.72 -15.79
N LEU A 185 9.66 6.03 -16.49
CA LEU A 185 8.91 4.90 -15.92
C LEU A 185 9.77 3.72 -15.48
N ASP A 186 10.97 3.58 -16.03
CA ASP A 186 11.93 2.51 -15.76
C ASP A 186 13.03 2.88 -14.75
N GLU A 187 13.09 4.15 -14.34
CA GLU A 187 14.08 4.62 -13.37
C GLU A 187 13.85 4.10 -11.94
N PRO A 188 12.60 4.06 -11.39
CA PRO A 188 12.36 3.72 -9.99
C PRO A 188 12.97 2.37 -9.55
N PRO A 189 12.86 1.27 -10.32
CA PRO A 189 13.50 -0.01 -9.93
C PRO A 189 15.03 0.06 -9.88
N ALA A 190 15.66 0.84 -10.75
CA ALA A 190 17.12 0.98 -10.76
C ALA A 190 17.59 1.72 -9.49
N ARG A 191 16.90 2.81 -9.12
CA ARG A 191 17.15 3.56 -7.89
C ARG A 191 16.91 2.70 -6.65
N ALA A 192 15.81 1.93 -6.63
CA ALA A 192 15.50 1.01 -5.53
C ALA A 192 16.61 -0.03 -5.32
N ARG A 193 17.14 -0.63 -6.41
CA ARG A 193 18.29 -1.55 -6.32
C ARG A 193 19.55 -0.88 -5.74
N ALA A 194 19.85 0.35 -6.20
CA ALA A 194 21.00 1.08 -5.73
C ALA A 194 20.88 1.43 -4.24
N ALA A 195 19.74 1.95 -3.80
CA ALA A 195 19.47 2.29 -2.40
C ALA A 195 19.48 1.05 -1.50
N TRP A 196 18.88 -0.04 -1.95
CA TRP A 196 18.84 -1.33 -1.24
C TRP A 196 20.24 -1.89 -1.00
N LYS A 197 21.08 -1.87 -2.05
CA LYS A 197 22.48 -2.26 -1.96
C LYS A 197 23.28 -1.35 -1.02
N ALA A 198 23.07 -0.03 -1.10
CA ALA A 198 23.72 0.94 -0.23
C ALA A 198 23.35 0.75 1.25
N ALA A 199 22.13 0.31 1.54
CA ALA A 199 21.68 -0.07 2.88
C ALA A 199 22.24 -1.42 3.36
N GLY A 200 23.01 -2.15 2.55
CA GLY A 200 23.60 -3.44 2.89
C GLY A 200 22.60 -4.59 3.01
N LEU A 201 21.41 -4.44 2.42
CA LEU A 201 20.33 -5.41 2.51
C LEU A 201 20.52 -6.57 1.51
N SER A 202 19.96 -7.76 1.82
CA SER A 202 20.05 -8.93 0.93
C SER A 202 19.32 -8.68 -0.39
N ALA A 203 19.99 -8.90 -1.51
CA ALA A 203 19.40 -8.72 -2.84
C ALA A 203 18.12 -9.57 -3.06
N ASP A 204 18.04 -10.74 -2.44
CA ASP A 204 16.89 -11.64 -2.54
C ASP A 204 15.62 -11.12 -1.83
N ALA A 205 15.80 -10.14 -0.93
CA ALA A 205 14.71 -9.53 -0.20
C ALA A 205 14.14 -8.28 -0.91
N LEU A 206 14.70 -7.83 -2.03
CA LEU A 206 14.08 -6.81 -2.89
C LEU A 206 13.33 -7.47 -4.05
N TRP A 207 12.00 -7.41 -4.01
CA TRP A 207 11.13 -8.09 -4.99
C TRP A 207 10.59 -7.12 -6.04
N LEU A 208 11.36 -6.85 -7.06
CA LEU A 208 10.93 -6.05 -8.21
C LEU A 208 10.22 -6.96 -9.22
N LEU A 209 8.94 -7.18 -8.99
CA LEU A 209 8.12 -8.07 -9.81
C LEU A 209 7.64 -7.38 -11.09
N GLY A 210 7.62 -8.12 -12.20
CA GLY A 210 6.93 -7.68 -13.41
C GLY A 210 5.40 -7.73 -13.26
N HIS A 211 4.69 -7.01 -14.12
CA HIS A 211 3.23 -7.03 -14.14
C HIS A 211 2.71 -8.46 -14.38
N GLY A 212 1.85 -8.96 -13.49
CA GLY A 212 1.32 -10.31 -13.54
C GLY A 212 2.23 -11.40 -12.94
N GLU A 213 3.45 -11.05 -12.53
CA GLU A 213 4.33 -11.98 -11.82
C GLU A 213 3.80 -12.27 -10.41
N THR A 214 3.96 -13.52 -9.98
CA THR A 214 3.53 -13.99 -8.66
C THR A 214 4.71 -14.59 -7.90
N ARG A 215 4.85 -14.24 -6.62
CA ARG A 215 5.86 -14.79 -5.73
C ARG A 215 5.23 -15.20 -4.40
N ARG A 216 5.69 -16.33 -3.85
CA ARG A 216 5.27 -16.77 -2.51
C ARG A 216 6.15 -16.10 -1.44
N VAL A 217 5.51 -15.57 -0.39
CA VAL A 217 6.23 -15.12 0.80
C VAL A 217 6.74 -16.35 1.56
N PRO A 218 8.05 -16.47 1.83
CA PRO A 218 8.56 -17.54 2.66
C PRO A 218 8.11 -17.28 4.11
N PHE A 219 7.27 -18.14 4.64
CA PHE A 219 6.78 -18.07 6.01
C PHE A 219 7.58 -18.97 6.97
N GLU A 220 8.86 -19.10 6.74
CA GLU A 220 9.77 -19.79 7.67
C GLU A 220 10.18 -18.82 8.79
N ARG A 221 9.72 -19.09 10.01
CA ARG A 221 10.26 -18.53 11.26
C ARG A 221 10.91 -19.62 12.06
#